data_4035ebe01c54d040eddcdfd00d0e2407
#
_entry.id   4035ebe01c54d040eddcdfd00d0e2407
#
_cell.length_a   1.000
_cell.length_b   1.000
_cell.length_c   1.000
_cell.angle_alpha   90.00
_cell.angle_beta   90.00
_cell.angle_gamma   90.00
#
_symmetry.space_group_name_H-M   'P 1'
#
loop_
_entity.id
_entity.type
_entity.pdbx_description
1 polymer ?
#
loop_
_entity_poly.entity_id
_entity_poly.type
_entity_poly.pdbx_seq_one_letter_code
_entity_poly.pdbx_strand_id
1 'polypeptide(L)'
;MEETRIDLRDPRQNDPTEGKRCLELCFKLTQTMPFSDEYNSLVKELFCGNIGEGSRVMPGINVVRGNKVRIGKDVTIMYNCLMMAAGTITIEDGVQVAANVQLISNNHDLHDRKILTCKPVLLKRNCWIGAGATILPGITVGENAVVGAGSIVTKDVEANTVVAGNPARVIKRID
;
A
#
# COMPACT_ATOMS: atom_id res chain seq x y z
N MET A 1 -14.77 8.31 -0.38
CA MET A 1 -14.74 6.97 0.24
C MET A 1 -15.06 7.11 1.72
N GLU A 2 -15.90 6.22 2.27
CA GLU A 2 -16.37 6.30 3.66
C GLU A 2 -15.24 6.01 4.65
N GLU A 3 -15.19 6.79 5.74
CA GLU A 3 -14.25 6.58 6.84
C GLU A 3 -14.80 5.53 7.80
N THR A 4 -13.97 4.57 8.17
CA THR A 4 -14.27 3.60 9.22
C THR A 4 -13.38 3.85 10.44
N ARG A 5 -13.82 3.41 11.62
CA ARG A 5 -13.09 3.59 12.88
C ARG A 5 -12.82 2.22 13.50
N ILE A 6 -11.64 2.04 14.08
CA ILE A 6 -11.21 0.81 14.76
C ILE A 6 -10.73 1.19 16.17
N ASP A 7 -11.38 0.64 17.18
CA ASP A 7 -10.87 0.75 18.56
C ASP A 7 -9.83 -0.36 18.81
N LEU A 8 -8.60 0.07 19.03
CA LEU A 8 -7.47 -0.86 19.27
C LEU A 8 -7.60 -1.63 20.59
N ARG A 9 -8.52 -1.24 21.49
CA ARG A 9 -8.82 -1.93 22.74
C ARG A 9 -9.85 -3.05 22.56
N ASP A 10 -10.63 -2.99 21.47
CA ASP A 10 -11.66 -4.02 21.19
C ASP A 10 -11.03 -5.15 20.34
N PRO A 11 -10.84 -6.35 20.90
CA PRO A 11 -10.23 -7.47 20.18
C PRO A 11 -11.06 -7.95 18.98
N ARG A 12 -12.35 -7.63 18.90
CA ARG A 12 -13.19 -7.93 17.74
C ARG A 12 -12.89 -7.04 16.54
N GLN A 13 -12.35 -5.84 16.78
CA GLN A 13 -11.97 -4.86 15.75
C GLN A 13 -10.47 -4.89 15.48
N ASN A 14 -9.67 -5.20 16.47
CA ASN A 14 -8.22 -5.25 16.39
C ASN A 14 -7.71 -6.67 16.66
N ASP A 15 -7.75 -7.52 15.63
CA ASP A 15 -7.21 -8.87 15.72
C ASP A 15 -5.67 -8.86 15.81
N PRO A 16 -5.09 -9.20 16.97
CA PRO A 16 -3.64 -9.20 17.15
C PRO A 16 -2.95 -10.34 16.38
N THR A 17 -3.69 -11.40 16.01
CA THR A 17 -3.12 -12.56 15.30
C THR A 17 -2.71 -12.18 13.89
N GLU A 18 -3.49 -11.35 13.21
CA GLU A 18 -3.15 -10.86 11.87
C GLU A 18 -1.89 -9.98 11.87
N GLY A 19 -1.73 -9.12 12.87
CA GLY A 19 -0.53 -8.31 13.02
C GLY A 19 0.72 -9.17 13.21
N LYS A 20 0.64 -10.18 14.07
CA LYS A 20 1.71 -11.15 14.32
C LYS A 20 2.04 -11.95 13.06
N ARG A 21 1.03 -12.47 12.36
CA ARG A 21 1.19 -13.20 11.10
C ARG A 21 1.95 -12.37 10.05
N CYS A 22 1.54 -11.12 9.83
CA CYS A 22 2.21 -10.24 8.90
C CYS A 22 3.67 -9.97 9.29
N LEU A 23 3.94 -9.71 10.57
CA LEU A 23 5.30 -9.48 11.05
C LEU A 23 6.22 -10.69 10.81
N GLU A 24 5.75 -11.88 11.13
CA GLU A 24 6.50 -13.14 10.92
C GLU A 24 6.77 -13.39 9.44
N LEU A 25 5.77 -13.17 8.57
CA LEU A 25 5.93 -13.37 7.13
C LEU A 25 6.87 -12.32 6.50
N CYS A 26 6.75 -11.05 6.89
CA CYS A 26 7.68 -10.02 6.44
C CYS A 26 9.12 -10.34 6.86
N PHE A 27 9.33 -10.83 8.09
CA PHE A 27 10.65 -11.27 8.55
C PHE A 27 11.18 -12.46 7.73
N LYS A 28 10.37 -13.52 7.53
CA LYS A 28 10.74 -14.68 6.70
C LYS A 28 11.14 -14.28 5.28
N LEU A 29 10.39 -13.35 4.66
CA LEU A 29 10.73 -12.84 3.32
C LEU A 29 12.12 -12.20 3.24
N THR A 30 12.64 -11.61 4.33
CA THR A 30 14.00 -11.05 4.35
C THR A 30 15.09 -12.13 4.40
N GLN A 31 14.75 -13.36 4.80
CA GLN A 31 15.66 -14.48 4.96
C GLN A 31 15.56 -15.50 3.81
N THR A 32 14.61 -15.33 2.91
CA THR A 32 14.34 -16.26 1.82
C THR A 32 14.87 -15.71 0.50
N MET A 33 15.45 -16.59 -0.34
CA MET A 33 15.96 -16.20 -1.67
C MET A 33 14.83 -15.60 -2.52
N PRO A 34 14.96 -14.34 -2.96
CA PRO A 34 13.93 -13.69 -3.77
C PRO A 34 13.58 -14.50 -5.02
N PHE A 35 12.28 -14.55 -5.34
CA PHE A 35 11.71 -15.24 -6.51
C PHE A 35 11.85 -16.78 -6.51
N SER A 36 12.33 -17.41 -5.43
CA SER A 36 12.17 -18.84 -5.26
C SER A 36 10.70 -19.22 -5.07
N ASP A 37 10.36 -20.51 -5.25
CA ASP A 37 9.00 -21.00 -5.01
C ASP A 37 8.55 -20.75 -3.57
N GLU A 38 9.48 -20.89 -2.61
CA GLU A 38 9.25 -20.57 -1.21
C GLU A 38 8.94 -19.09 -1.00
N TYR A 39 9.74 -18.19 -1.59
CA TYR A 39 9.51 -16.75 -1.53
C TYR A 39 8.14 -16.37 -2.09
N ASN A 40 7.80 -16.90 -3.27
CA ASN A 40 6.53 -16.63 -3.93
C ASN A 40 5.34 -17.17 -3.11
N SER A 41 5.52 -18.30 -2.43
CA SER A 41 4.51 -18.86 -1.51
C SER A 41 4.29 -17.96 -0.30
N LEU A 42 5.37 -17.45 0.32
CA LEU A 42 5.30 -16.51 1.44
C LEU A 42 4.62 -15.18 1.04
N VAL A 43 4.89 -14.67 -0.16
CA VAL A 43 4.20 -13.47 -0.69
C VAL A 43 2.71 -13.74 -0.84
N LYS A 44 2.31 -14.87 -1.41
CA LYS A 44 0.88 -15.25 -1.52
C LYS A 44 0.22 -15.38 -0.16
N GLU A 45 0.90 -15.99 0.81
CA GLU A 45 0.41 -16.12 2.18
C GLU A 45 0.24 -14.74 2.85
N LEU A 46 1.22 -13.83 2.69
CA LEU A 46 1.19 -12.49 3.26
C LEU A 46 -0.09 -11.72 2.83
N PHE A 47 -0.47 -11.83 1.58
CA PHE A 47 -1.65 -11.17 1.03
C PHE A 47 -2.89 -12.08 0.97
N CYS A 48 -2.88 -13.22 1.67
CA CYS A 48 -4.01 -14.18 1.69
C CYS A 48 -4.51 -14.57 0.29
N GLY A 49 -3.59 -14.73 -0.67
CA GLY A 49 -3.90 -15.03 -2.07
C GLY A 49 -4.40 -13.85 -2.90
N ASN A 50 -4.57 -12.67 -2.34
CA ASN A 50 -5.04 -11.47 -3.04
C ASN A 50 -3.92 -10.78 -3.85
N ILE A 51 -3.18 -11.53 -4.65
CA ILE A 51 -2.15 -11.05 -5.57
C ILE A 51 -2.31 -11.71 -6.94
N GLY A 52 -2.40 -10.89 -7.97
CA GLY A 52 -2.61 -11.31 -9.34
C GLY A 52 -1.34 -11.88 -9.99
N GLU A 53 -1.56 -12.64 -11.06
CA GLU A 53 -0.51 -13.27 -11.86
C GLU A 53 0.47 -12.21 -12.42
N GLY A 54 1.74 -12.56 -12.59
CA GLY A 54 2.78 -11.66 -13.11
C GLY A 54 3.28 -10.62 -12.11
N SER A 55 2.61 -10.47 -10.95
CA SER A 55 3.00 -9.47 -9.95
C SER A 55 4.22 -9.91 -9.15
N ARG A 56 5.07 -8.92 -8.81
CA ARG A 56 6.34 -9.10 -8.11
C ARG A 56 6.43 -8.19 -6.89
N VAL A 57 6.86 -8.76 -5.79
CA VAL A 57 7.11 -8.02 -4.54
C VAL A 57 8.58 -8.22 -4.17
N MET A 58 9.32 -7.12 -4.05
CA MET A 58 10.74 -7.16 -3.68
C MET A 58 10.94 -7.27 -2.17
N PRO A 59 12.10 -7.76 -1.72
CA PRO A 59 12.42 -7.89 -0.30
C PRO A 59 12.35 -6.58 0.49
N GLY A 60 12.18 -6.72 1.81
CA GLY A 60 12.11 -5.58 2.73
C GLY A 60 10.73 -4.97 2.85
N ILE A 61 9.71 -5.56 2.22
CA ILE A 61 8.32 -5.08 2.40
C ILE A 61 7.89 -5.22 3.86
N ASN A 62 7.18 -4.21 4.36
CA ASN A 62 6.55 -4.21 5.67
C ASN A 62 5.05 -4.01 5.49
N VAL A 63 4.26 -4.95 6.00
CA VAL A 63 2.80 -4.95 5.82
C VAL A 63 2.11 -5.11 7.17
N VAL A 64 1.16 -4.24 7.44
CA VAL A 64 0.22 -4.38 8.55
C VAL A 64 -1.15 -4.69 7.98
N ARG A 65 -1.73 -5.82 8.39
CA ARG A 65 -3.03 -6.34 7.91
C ARG A 65 -3.04 -6.66 6.42
N GLY A 66 -2.17 -7.58 5.99
CA GLY A 66 -2.03 -8.05 4.61
C GLY A 66 -3.32 -8.63 4.02
N ASN A 67 -4.21 -9.17 4.87
CA ASN A 67 -5.54 -9.63 4.50
C ASN A 67 -6.45 -8.52 3.93
N LYS A 68 -6.12 -7.25 4.15
CA LYS A 68 -6.83 -6.08 3.62
C LYS A 68 -6.15 -5.43 2.39
N VAL A 69 -5.10 -6.04 1.87
CA VAL A 69 -4.42 -5.60 0.65
C VAL A 69 -4.88 -6.45 -0.53
N ARG A 70 -5.16 -5.81 -1.64
CA ARG A 70 -5.47 -6.46 -2.93
C ARG A 70 -4.53 -5.94 -3.99
N ILE A 71 -3.88 -6.84 -4.70
CA ILE A 71 -2.89 -6.54 -5.73
C ILE A 71 -3.37 -7.19 -7.03
N GLY A 72 -3.50 -6.41 -8.08
CA GLY A 72 -3.87 -6.84 -9.43
C GLY A 72 -2.77 -7.65 -10.11
N LYS A 73 -2.87 -7.78 -11.44
CA LYS A 73 -1.92 -8.48 -12.29
C LYS A 73 -0.78 -7.55 -12.72
N ASP A 74 0.39 -8.13 -12.99
CA ASP A 74 1.56 -7.41 -13.55
C ASP A 74 1.98 -6.18 -12.72
N VAL A 75 1.74 -6.21 -11.42
CA VAL A 75 2.14 -5.17 -10.47
C VAL A 75 3.57 -5.41 -10.02
N THR A 76 4.37 -4.34 -9.97
CA THR A 76 5.71 -4.39 -9.38
C THR A 76 5.75 -3.54 -8.11
N ILE A 77 6.14 -4.15 -6.99
CA ILE A 77 6.38 -3.46 -5.72
C ILE A 77 7.85 -3.62 -5.38
N MET A 78 8.57 -2.49 -5.40
CA MET A 78 10.01 -2.46 -5.18
C MET A 78 10.36 -2.52 -3.68
N TYR A 79 11.65 -2.51 -3.38
CA TYR A 79 12.24 -2.72 -2.05
C TYR A 79 11.72 -1.77 -0.97
N ASN A 80 11.64 -2.27 0.26
CA ASN A 80 11.40 -1.49 1.48
C ASN A 80 10.09 -0.67 1.48
N CYS A 81 9.07 -1.12 0.77
CA CYS A 81 7.76 -0.46 0.82
C CYS A 81 7.04 -0.77 2.13
N LEU A 82 6.25 0.21 2.61
CA LEU A 82 5.40 0.08 3.79
C LEU A 82 3.92 0.13 3.39
N MET A 83 3.13 -0.81 3.89
CA MET A 83 1.67 -0.85 3.73
C MET A 83 0.97 -0.88 5.09
N MET A 84 0.37 0.24 5.49
CA MET A 84 -0.47 0.36 6.68
C MET A 84 -1.94 0.17 6.28
N ALA A 85 -2.40 -1.09 6.26
CA ALA A 85 -3.67 -1.45 5.63
C ALA A 85 -4.84 -1.62 6.64
N ALA A 86 -4.92 -0.82 7.70
CA ALA A 86 -6.06 -0.88 8.62
C ALA A 86 -7.39 -0.49 7.94
N GLY A 87 -7.37 0.47 7.00
CA GLY A 87 -8.33 0.57 5.91
C GLY A 87 -8.03 -0.50 4.84
N THR A 88 -8.50 -0.36 3.64
CA THR A 88 -8.09 -1.24 2.53
C THR A 88 -7.02 -0.56 1.68
N ILE A 89 -6.15 -1.36 1.06
CA ILE A 89 -5.24 -0.90 0.01
C ILE A 89 -5.52 -1.74 -1.23
N THR A 90 -5.93 -1.09 -2.31
CA THR A 90 -6.15 -1.76 -3.60
C THR A 90 -5.18 -1.20 -4.63
N ILE A 91 -4.46 -2.11 -5.27
CA ILE A 91 -3.49 -1.82 -6.32
C ILE A 91 -3.99 -2.55 -7.57
N GLU A 92 -4.43 -1.81 -8.58
CA GLU A 92 -4.95 -2.37 -9.82
C GLU A 92 -3.82 -2.87 -10.73
N ASP A 93 -4.19 -3.45 -11.88
CA ASP A 93 -3.25 -4.07 -12.80
C ASP A 93 -2.19 -3.10 -13.35
N GLY A 94 -0.98 -3.59 -13.59
CA GLY A 94 0.10 -2.85 -14.25
C GLY A 94 0.73 -1.73 -13.41
N VAL A 95 0.31 -1.55 -12.16
CA VAL A 95 0.85 -0.49 -11.29
C VAL A 95 2.31 -0.75 -10.95
N GLN A 96 3.11 0.34 -11.00
CA GLN A 96 4.52 0.31 -10.63
C GLN A 96 4.73 1.10 -9.33
N VAL A 97 5.12 0.42 -8.26
CA VAL A 97 5.44 1.02 -6.96
C VAL A 97 6.94 0.97 -6.76
N ALA A 98 7.60 2.11 -6.79
CA ALA A 98 9.05 2.21 -6.61
C ALA A 98 9.47 1.98 -5.16
N ALA A 99 10.79 1.92 -4.90
CA ALA A 99 11.34 1.62 -3.59
C ALA A 99 10.98 2.67 -2.52
N ASN A 100 10.87 2.22 -1.27
CA ASN A 100 10.60 3.06 -0.09
C ASN A 100 9.25 3.80 -0.12
N VAL A 101 8.31 3.37 -0.95
CA VAL A 101 6.96 3.96 -0.99
C VAL A 101 6.17 3.56 0.25
N GLN A 102 5.37 4.48 0.75
CA GLN A 102 4.46 4.26 1.87
C GLN A 102 3.01 4.40 1.40
N LEU A 103 2.21 3.35 1.58
CA LEU A 103 0.77 3.34 1.35
C LEU A 103 0.07 3.29 2.70
N ILE A 104 -0.55 4.38 3.09
CA ILE A 104 -1.10 4.57 4.43
C ILE A 104 -2.62 4.71 4.33
N SER A 105 -3.36 3.75 4.86
CA SER A 105 -4.83 3.76 4.83
C SER A 105 -5.47 4.12 6.19
N ASN A 106 -4.68 4.53 7.17
CA ASN A 106 -5.18 4.89 8.50
C ASN A 106 -4.35 5.98 9.16
N ASN A 107 -5.03 6.72 10.05
CA ASN A 107 -4.43 7.63 11.03
C ASN A 107 -4.92 7.24 12.43
N HIS A 108 -4.37 7.89 13.47
CA HIS A 108 -4.96 7.90 14.80
C HIS A 108 -5.94 9.06 14.92
N ASP A 109 -7.04 8.87 15.66
CA ASP A 109 -7.94 9.94 16.03
C ASP A 109 -7.20 11.04 16.83
N LEU A 110 -7.53 12.30 16.60
CA LEU A 110 -6.82 13.42 17.20
C LEU A 110 -7.06 13.55 18.72
N HIS A 111 -8.15 13.00 19.23
CA HIS A 111 -8.55 13.09 20.63
C HIS A 111 -8.33 11.79 21.40
N ASP A 112 -8.46 10.63 20.72
CA ASP A 112 -8.19 9.29 21.29
C ASP A 112 -7.27 8.48 20.37
N ARG A 113 -5.99 8.42 20.71
CA ARG A 113 -4.97 7.69 19.92
C ARG A 113 -5.17 6.17 19.91
N LYS A 114 -6.09 5.63 20.71
CA LYS A 114 -6.48 4.22 20.64
C LYS A 114 -7.53 3.94 19.56
N ILE A 115 -8.07 4.97 18.94
CA ILE A 115 -8.98 4.86 17.80
C ILE A 115 -8.18 5.12 16.52
N LEU A 116 -8.23 4.18 15.57
CA LEU A 116 -7.78 4.42 14.20
C LEU A 116 -8.94 4.98 13.37
N THR A 117 -8.65 6.01 12.59
CA THR A 117 -9.51 6.48 11.50
C THR A 117 -8.97 5.92 10.19
N CYS A 118 -9.79 5.18 9.46
CA CYS A 118 -9.35 4.40 8.31
C CYS A 118 -10.09 4.85 7.05
N LYS A 119 -9.35 5.15 5.99
CA LYS A 119 -9.88 5.42 4.65
C LYS A 119 -9.08 4.62 3.63
N PRO A 120 -9.74 3.98 2.66
CA PRO A 120 -9.05 3.14 1.68
C PRO A 120 -8.08 3.96 0.81
N VAL A 121 -7.02 3.29 0.34
CA VAL A 121 -6.12 3.79 -0.70
C VAL A 121 -6.38 2.99 -1.97
N LEU A 122 -6.49 3.68 -3.11
CA LEU A 122 -6.69 3.07 -4.41
C LEU A 122 -5.64 3.57 -5.40
N LEU A 123 -4.83 2.66 -5.91
CA LEU A 123 -3.93 2.88 -7.03
C LEU A 123 -4.57 2.28 -8.28
N LYS A 124 -5.00 3.13 -9.20
CA LYS A 124 -5.65 2.70 -10.44
C LYS A 124 -4.62 2.22 -11.47
N ARG A 125 -5.13 1.50 -12.45
CA ARG A 125 -4.37 0.81 -13.49
C ARG A 125 -3.23 1.64 -14.06
N ASN A 126 -2.08 1.00 -14.26
CA ASN A 126 -0.88 1.57 -14.88
C ASN A 126 -0.33 2.85 -14.21
N CYS A 127 -0.79 3.25 -13.02
CA CYS A 127 -0.17 4.39 -12.36
C CYS A 127 1.25 4.04 -11.87
N TRP A 128 2.09 5.06 -11.74
CA TRP A 128 3.46 4.92 -11.26
C TRP A 128 3.69 5.76 -10.01
N ILE A 129 4.11 5.12 -8.94
CA ILE A 129 4.43 5.76 -7.66
C ILE A 129 5.95 5.82 -7.54
N GLY A 130 6.50 7.03 -7.60
CA GLY A 130 7.94 7.30 -7.51
C GLY A 130 8.53 6.98 -6.14
N ALA A 131 9.83 6.70 -6.11
CA ALA A 131 10.54 6.25 -4.91
C ALA A 131 10.39 7.20 -3.72
N GLY A 132 10.14 6.63 -2.53
CA GLY A 132 9.97 7.41 -1.30
C GLY A 132 8.70 8.24 -1.21
N ALA A 133 7.77 8.10 -2.17
CA ALA A 133 6.48 8.79 -2.08
C ALA A 133 5.59 8.20 -0.98
N THR A 134 4.76 9.04 -0.38
CA THR A 134 3.76 8.65 0.63
C THR A 134 2.36 8.97 0.11
N ILE A 135 1.50 7.96 0.06
CA ILE A 135 0.08 8.09 -0.27
C ILE A 135 -0.71 8.03 1.03
N LEU A 136 -1.43 9.12 1.35
CA LEU A 136 -2.17 9.26 2.60
C LEU A 136 -3.55 8.59 2.56
N PRO A 137 -4.21 8.39 3.72
CA PRO A 137 -5.51 7.74 3.80
C PRO A 137 -6.59 8.43 2.97
N GLY A 138 -7.37 7.64 2.25
CA GLY A 138 -8.49 8.11 1.45
C GLY A 138 -8.14 8.53 0.03
N ILE A 139 -6.88 8.38 -0.39
CA ILE A 139 -6.41 8.87 -1.70
C ILE A 139 -6.62 7.83 -2.80
N THR A 140 -7.13 8.34 -3.92
CA THR A 140 -7.12 7.64 -5.21
C THR A 140 -6.04 8.24 -6.11
N VAL A 141 -5.14 7.40 -6.61
CA VAL A 141 -4.24 7.75 -7.71
C VAL A 141 -4.86 7.24 -9.00
N GLY A 142 -5.17 8.15 -9.92
CA GLY A 142 -5.87 7.89 -11.18
C GLY A 142 -5.07 7.01 -12.15
N GLU A 143 -5.77 6.47 -13.14
CA GLU A 143 -5.19 5.62 -14.20
C GLU A 143 -4.09 6.38 -14.94
N ASN A 144 -2.96 5.70 -15.24
CA ASN A 144 -1.77 6.26 -15.90
C ASN A 144 -1.16 7.48 -15.19
N ALA A 145 -1.59 7.82 -13.97
CA ALA A 145 -1.02 8.95 -13.24
C ALA A 145 0.39 8.61 -12.73
N VAL A 146 1.19 9.64 -12.54
CA VAL A 146 2.55 9.52 -12.01
C VAL A 146 2.68 10.38 -10.75
N VAL A 147 3.15 9.76 -9.68
CA VAL A 147 3.55 10.45 -8.45
C VAL A 147 5.07 10.55 -8.44
N GLY A 148 5.60 11.77 -8.43
CA GLY A 148 7.04 12.02 -8.39
C GLY A 148 7.68 11.50 -7.11
N ALA A 149 8.98 11.17 -7.19
CA ALA A 149 9.74 10.66 -6.02
C ALA A 149 9.71 11.65 -4.84
N GLY A 150 9.65 11.12 -3.62
CA GLY A 150 9.62 11.90 -2.37
C GLY A 150 8.35 12.73 -2.15
N SER A 151 7.32 12.53 -2.96
CA SER A 151 6.07 13.29 -2.84
C SER A 151 5.19 12.82 -1.70
N ILE A 152 4.45 13.75 -1.09
CA ILE A 152 3.37 13.43 -0.13
C ILE A 152 2.03 13.78 -0.74
N VAL A 153 1.27 12.74 -1.09
CA VAL A 153 -0.03 12.87 -1.77
C VAL A 153 -1.14 13.00 -0.73
N THR A 154 -1.73 14.19 -0.69
CA THR A 154 -2.77 14.59 0.29
C THR A 154 -4.15 14.78 -0.33
N LYS A 155 -4.27 14.63 -1.66
CA LYS A 155 -5.51 14.75 -2.43
C LYS A 155 -5.48 13.74 -3.57
N ASP A 156 -6.66 13.36 -4.05
CA ASP A 156 -6.77 12.50 -5.22
C ASP A 156 -5.98 13.05 -6.41
N VAL A 157 -5.40 12.14 -7.18
CA VAL A 157 -4.64 12.45 -8.40
C VAL A 157 -5.49 12.05 -9.61
N GLU A 158 -5.75 13.00 -10.49
CA GLU A 158 -6.48 12.74 -11.72
C GLU A 158 -5.73 11.77 -12.64
N ALA A 159 -6.48 11.03 -13.47
CA ALA A 159 -5.89 10.18 -14.49
C ALA A 159 -4.99 10.99 -15.45
N ASN A 160 -3.97 10.34 -16.00
CA ASN A 160 -3.04 10.95 -16.96
C ASN A 160 -2.39 12.25 -16.44
N THR A 161 -2.07 12.30 -15.15
CA THR A 161 -1.51 13.50 -14.50
C THR A 161 -0.22 13.17 -13.77
N VAL A 162 0.76 14.04 -13.84
CA VAL A 162 1.98 13.98 -13.05
C VAL A 162 1.87 14.94 -11.88
N VAL A 163 2.02 14.43 -10.66
CA VAL A 163 2.08 15.23 -9.43
C VAL A 163 3.42 15.08 -8.75
N ALA A 164 3.90 16.13 -8.08
CA ALA A 164 5.12 16.05 -7.27
C ALA A 164 5.11 17.08 -6.13
N GLY A 165 5.97 16.84 -5.13
CA GLY A 165 6.23 17.75 -4.01
C GLY A 165 5.56 17.35 -2.69
N ASN A 166 5.74 18.18 -1.65
CA ASN A 166 5.14 18.04 -0.33
C ASN A 166 4.48 19.36 0.09
N PRO A 167 3.13 19.44 0.09
CA PRO A 167 2.22 18.45 -0.45
C PRO A 167 2.28 18.39 -1.99
N ALA A 168 2.00 17.21 -2.56
CA ALA A 168 2.03 17.00 -4.00
C ALA A 168 1.04 17.91 -4.76
N ARG A 169 1.52 18.47 -5.88
CA ARG A 169 0.75 19.31 -6.79
C ARG A 169 0.92 18.84 -8.23
N VAL A 170 -0.07 19.11 -9.04
CA VAL A 170 -0.01 18.86 -10.49
C VAL A 170 1.15 19.67 -11.11
N ILE A 171 2.02 18.99 -11.84
CA ILE A 171 3.12 19.63 -12.60
C ILE A 171 2.94 19.53 -14.10
N LYS A 172 2.25 18.51 -14.59
CA LYS A 172 1.84 18.40 -16.00
C LYS A 172 0.75 17.33 -16.19
N ARG A 173 0.12 17.34 -17.36
CA ARG A 173 -0.70 16.23 -17.89
C ARG A 173 0.12 15.36 -18.83
N ILE A 174 -0.26 14.12 -18.96
CA ILE A 174 0.31 13.13 -19.88
C ILE A 174 -0.65 13.08 -21.08
N ASP A 175 -0.15 13.35 -22.27
CA ASP A 175 -0.88 13.33 -23.53
C ASP A 175 -1.14 11.88 -23.98
#